data_22bc2cba8ef1ddb98d432feb3fc5f59d
#
_entry.id   22bc2cba8ef1ddb98d432feb3fc5f59d
#
_cell.length_a   1.000
_cell.length_b   1.000
_cell.length_c   1.000
_cell.angle_alpha   90.00
_cell.angle_beta   90.00
_cell.angle_gamma   90.00
#
_symmetry.space_group_name_H-M   'P 1'
#
loop_
_entity.id
_entity.type
_entity.pdbx_description
1 polymer ?
#
loop_
_entity_poly.entity_id
_entity_poly.type
_entity_poly.pdbx_seq_one_letter_code
_entity_poly.pdbx_strand_id
1 'polypeptide(L)'
;MSTPLIPSPAGVYDVLVLGGGVSGSVAAIAAARTGARVLLVEEHGFLGGSLTAMGVGPMMSFHNPSGEQVVRGIPDELIGRLQARGASLGHIPDTTTYCSTVTPFDSEELKIELETMLTEAGGEILFHTQLAATELADHRLAAVVICNKAGLTPLRAKVFIDATGDADLAARAGVAFTYGRTADGLAQPMTMNLKLANVDTAAVRDYARRHPEDFLWSPVGQAEGLRRLASSPRLSLAGFLSAWKAARERGAIDVPRDQVLFFETPVSGVVIVNTSRIVGLNATDPFQLSRAEMIGRRQCSQIFHFLRQHAPGFAAAVRMDTAAKVGVRETRHVAGLYQITADDIMTSQAFDDAIALGGYPIDIHAPSSETTATTRLQPSARYQIPLRSLMVERPENLLVVGRCISATHQAAAAFRVSPIAMAIGQAGGVTAAEAAQRGVNPAQVPFAAIRERLLQQGAQLPSLETSAPASTA
;
A
#
# COMPACT_ATOMS: atom_id res chain seq x y z
N MET A 1 -31.69 -5.22 23.33
CA MET A 1 -32.12 -3.82 23.12
C MET A 1 -31.39 -3.34 21.86
N SER A 2 -32.11 -2.94 20.81
CA SER A 2 -31.50 -2.36 19.62
C SER A 2 -30.98 -0.97 19.97
N THR A 3 -29.68 -0.72 19.73
CA THR A 3 -29.13 0.63 19.88
C THR A 3 -29.81 1.55 18.85
N PRO A 4 -30.36 2.72 19.29
CA PRO A 4 -31.01 3.63 18.36
C PRO A 4 -29.99 4.14 17.33
N LEU A 5 -30.31 4.03 16.03
CA LEU A 5 -29.52 4.60 14.96
C LEU A 5 -29.85 6.09 14.79
N ILE A 6 -28.79 6.90 14.63
CA ILE A 6 -28.96 8.31 14.29
C ILE A 6 -29.28 8.39 12.80
N PRO A 7 -30.31 9.17 12.38
CA PRO A 7 -30.61 9.32 10.96
C PRO A 7 -29.41 9.87 10.18
N SER A 8 -29.17 9.34 8.98
CA SER A 8 -28.08 9.82 8.10
C SER A 8 -28.35 11.29 7.71
N PRO A 9 -27.42 12.20 7.95
CA PRO A 9 -27.64 13.62 7.69
C PRO A 9 -27.60 14.01 6.20
N ALA A 10 -27.12 13.13 5.33
CA ALA A 10 -26.66 13.55 3.99
C ALA A 10 -27.39 12.91 2.79
N GLY A 11 -28.44 12.11 3.01
CA GLY A 11 -29.10 11.40 1.91
C GLY A 11 -28.25 10.26 1.32
N VAL A 12 -28.42 9.97 0.03
CA VAL A 12 -27.72 8.88 -0.67
C VAL A 12 -26.51 9.45 -1.41
N TYR A 13 -25.31 8.90 -1.16
CA TYR A 13 -24.11 9.18 -1.94
C TYR A 13 -24.11 8.37 -3.25
N ASP A 14 -23.38 8.84 -4.25
CA ASP A 14 -23.12 8.02 -5.43
C ASP A 14 -22.11 6.91 -5.09
N VAL A 15 -21.02 7.30 -4.42
CA VAL A 15 -19.95 6.40 -4.01
C VAL A 15 -19.60 6.61 -2.55
N LEU A 16 -19.54 5.53 -1.77
CA LEU A 16 -19.04 5.52 -0.41
C LEU A 16 -17.76 4.69 -0.34
N VAL A 17 -16.67 5.31 0.11
CA VAL A 17 -15.35 4.66 0.25
C VAL A 17 -15.07 4.43 1.72
N LEU A 18 -14.85 3.18 2.14
CA LEU A 18 -14.50 2.77 3.50
C LEU A 18 -12.99 2.53 3.60
N GLY A 19 -12.29 3.39 4.36
CA GLY A 19 -10.85 3.39 4.54
C GLY A 19 -10.13 4.45 3.69
N GLY A 20 -9.51 5.42 4.35
CA GLY A 20 -8.72 6.51 3.78
C GLY A 20 -7.24 6.18 3.59
N GLY A 21 -6.88 4.89 3.44
CA GLY A 21 -5.55 4.49 3.04
C GLY A 21 -5.20 4.96 1.63
N VAL A 22 -3.98 4.67 1.16
CA VAL A 22 -3.51 5.17 -0.15
C VAL A 22 -4.44 4.82 -1.30
N SER A 23 -4.98 3.59 -1.32
CA SER A 23 -5.93 3.16 -2.37
C SER A 23 -7.27 3.85 -2.24
N GLY A 24 -7.81 3.96 -1.02
CA GLY A 24 -9.11 4.56 -0.77
C GLY A 24 -9.11 6.07 -1.00
N SER A 25 -8.06 6.77 -0.61
CA SER A 25 -7.89 8.20 -0.90
C SER A 25 -7.89 8.46 -2.40
N VAL A 26 -7.09 7.69 -3.15
CA VAL A 26 -7.04 7.83 -4.61
C VAL A 26 -8.33 7.39 -5.28
N ALA A 27 -9.02 6.36 -4.76
CA ALA A 27 -10.33 5.94 -5.25
C ALA A 27 -11.40 7.05 -5.06
N ALA A 28 -11.42 7.69 -3.91
CA ALA A 28 -12.33 8.79 -3.63
C ALA A 28 -12.06 10.01 -4.54
N ILE A 29 -10.77 10.38 -4.72
CA ILE A 29 -10.36 11.46 -5.65
C ILE A 29 -10.80 11.12 -7.07
N ALA A 30 -10.52 9.90 -7.55
CA ALA A 30 -10.86 9.47 -8.90
C ALA A 30 -12.37 9.47 -9.14
N ALA A 31 -13.16 9.00 -8.19
CA ALA A 31 -14.62 8.98 -8.28
C ALA A 31 -15.19 10.41 -8.28
N ALA A 32 -14.71 11.30 -7.41
CA ALA A 32 -15.14 12.70 -7.37
C ALA A 32 -14.79 13.44 -8.67
N ARG A 33 -13.59 13.25 -9.22
CA ARG A 33 -13.16 13.80 -10.53
C ARG A 33 -13.97 13.24 -11.71
N THR A 34 -14.56 12.05 -11.54
CA THR A 34 -15.50 11.48 -12.53
C THR A 34 -16.90 12.07 -12.38
N GLY A 35 -17.15 12.93 -11.39
CA GLY A 35 -18.40 13.67 -11.17
C GLY A 35 -19.39 12.98 -10.22
N ALA A 36 -18.95 11.98 -9.45
CA ALA A 36 -19.77 11.34 -8.42
C ALA A 36 -19.81 12.17 -7.12
N ARG A 37 -20.92 12.15 -6.39
CA ARG A 37 -20.98 12.59 -5.01
C ARG A 37 -20.36 11.54 -4.10
N VAL A 38 -19.19 11.84 -3.51
CA VAL A 38 -18.34 10.89 -2.78
C VAL A 38 -18.24 11.24 -1.31
N LEU A 39 -18.36 10.23 -0.44
CA LEU A 39 -17.93 10.29 0.94
C LEU A 39 -16.82 9.27 1.19
N LEU A 40 -15.70 9.71 1.75
CA LEU A 40 -14.63 8.88 2.27
C LEU A 40 -14.70 8.79 3.79
N VAL A 41 -14.77 7.59 4.34
CA VAL A 41 -14.81 7.31 5.79
C VAL A 41 -13.48 6.75 6.24
N GLU A 42 -12.85 7.34 7.28
CA GLU A 42 -11.55 6.95 7.81
C GLU A 42 -11.54 6.89 9.34
N GLU A 43 -10.93 5.86 9.91
CA GLU A 43 -10.82 5.66 11.37
C GLU A 43 -9.85 6.63 12.05
N HIS A 44 -8.81 7.06 11.34
CA HIS A 44 -7.85 8.06 11.84
C HIS A 44 -8.31 9.48 11.57
N GLY A 45 -7.61 10.46 12.14
CA GLY A 45 -7.80 11.89 11.87
C GLY A 45 -7.05 12.41 10.66
N PHE A 46 -6.58 11.54 9.76
CA PHE A 46 -5.80 11.86 8.57
C PHE A 46 -5.83 10.72 7.54
N LEU A 47 -5.56 11.04 6.29
CA LEU A 47 -5.47 10.09 5.17
C LEU A 47 -4.08 9.48 5.00
N GLY A 48 -3.96 8.50 4.09
CA GLY A 48 -2.70 7.92 3.62
C GLY A 48 -2.35 6.53 4.16
N GLY A 49 -3.00 6.08 5.22
CA GLY A 49 -2.93 4.70 5.75
C GLY A 49 -1.51 4.18 5.94
N SER A 50 -1.03 3.31 5.03
CA SER A 50 0.31 2.71 5.15
C SER A 50 1.43 3.73 5.13
N LEU A 51 1.30 4.81 4.38
CA LEU A 51 2.33 5.85 4.24
C LEU A 51 2.33 6.87 5.40
N THR A 52 1.25 6.92 6.17
CA THR A 52 1.06 7.85 7.29
C THR A 52 0.89 7.11 8.61
N ALA A 53 -0.24 6.45 8.86
CA ALA A 53 -0.52 5.75 10.12
C ALA A 53 0.48 4.62 10.40
N MET A 54 0.89 3.85 9.39
CA MET A 54 1.85 2.74 9.52
C MET A 54 3.30 3.17 9.30
N GLY A 55 3.57 4.45 8.97
CA GLY A 55 4.90 5.04 8.84
C GLY A 55 5.78 4.40 7.77
N VAL A 56 5.20 3.80 6.72
CA VAL A 56 5.97 3.20 5.62
C VAL A 56 6.54 4.29 4.72
N GLY A 57 7.82 4.21 4.42
CA GLY A 57 8.51 5.05 3.45
C GLY A 57 9.84 4.43 3.05
N PRO A 58 10.31 4.77 1.85
CA PRO A 58 9.70 5.53 0.75
C PRO A 58 8.63 4.72 0.00
N MET A 59 7.96 5.32 -0.99
CA MET A 59 7.11 4.58 -1.91
C MET A 59 7.96 3.77 -2.89
N MET A 60 7.61 2.49 -3.07
CA MET A 60 8.29 1.52 -3.96
C MET A 60 7.23 0.80 -4.78
N SER A 61 7.26 0.71 -6.09
CA SER A 61 8.03 1.40 -7.09
C SER A 61 7.05 1.93 -8.14
N PHE A 62 7.31 3.13 -8.68
CA PHE A 62 6.56 3.67 -9.84
C PHE A 62 7.09 3.10 -11.15
N HIS A 63 8.25 2.43 -11.12
CA HIS A 63 8.98 1.95 -12.28
C HIS A 63 9.18 0.43 -12.25
N ASN A 64 9.29 -0.16 -13.44
CA ASN A 64 9.70 -1.55 -13.58
C ASN A 64 11.23 -1.70 -13.37
N PRO A 65 11.78 -2.93 -13.38
CA PRO A 65 13.21 -3.12 -13.15
C PRO A 65 14.12 -2.44 -14.19
N SER A 66 13.65 -2.20 -15.43
CA SER A 66 14.43 -1.47 -16.45
C SER A 66 14.41 0.06 -16.29
N GLY A 67 13.62 0.58 -15.35
CA GLY A 67 13.47 2.01 -15.12
C GLY A 67 12.37 2.67 -15.96
N GLU A 68 11.52 1.91 -16.65
CA GLU A 68 10.33 2.44 -17.31
C GLU A 68 9.25 2.74 -16.24
N GLN A 69 8.67 3.93 -16.29
CA GLN A 69 7.57 4.30 -15.39
C GLN A 69 6.29 3.59 -15.79
N VAL A 70 5.75 2.76 -14.91
CA VAL A 70 4.56 1.93 -15.14
C VAL A 70 3.34 2.40 -14.33
N VAL A 71 3.55 3.23 -13.31
CA VAL A 71 2.47 3.86 -12.54
C VAL A 71 2.46 5.36 -12.80
N ARG A 72 1.34 5.86 -13.32
CA ARG A 72 1.06 7.28 -13.60
C ARG A 72 -0.34 7.65 -13.10
N GLY A 73 -0.88 8.77 -13.58
CA GLY A 73 -2.19 9.27 -13.19
C GLY A 73 -2.19 9.98 -11.85
N ILE A 74 -3.26 9.81 -11.07
CA ILE A 74 -3.39 10.45 -9.75
C ILE A 74 -2.21 10.12 -8.82
N PRO A 75 -1.67 8.88 -8.76
CA PRO A 75 -0.47 8.60 -7.96
C PRO A 75 0.75 9.44 -8.34
N ASP A 76 0.99 9.65 -9.62
CA ASP A 76 2.14 10.43 -10.10
C ASP A 76 1.91 11.95 -9.93
N GLU A 77 0.67 12.41 -10.14
CA GLU A 77 0.26 13.80 -9.83
C GLU A 77 0.50 14.13 -8.35
N LEU A 78 0.15 13.21 -7.44
CA LEU A 78 0.40 13.37 -6.01
C LEU A 78 1.89 13.62 -5.73
N ILE A 79 2.78 12.86 -6.39
CA ILE A 79 4.23 13.08 -6.23
C ILE A 79 4.65 14.44 -6.79
N GLY A 80 4.14 14.85 -7.95
CA GLY A 80 4.40 16.17 -8.52
C GLY A 80 3.96 17.33 -7.60
N ARG A 81 2.80 17.19 -6.95
CA ARG A 81 2.31 18.17 -5.98
C ARG A 81 3.17 18.21 -4.72
N LEU A 82 3.60 17.06 -4.19
CA LEU A 82 4.54 16.99 -3.07
C LEU A 82 5.90 17.60 -3.42
N GLN A 83 6.40 17.41 -4.67
CA GLN A 83 7.63 18.05 -5.13
C GLN A 83 7.48 19.57 -5.18
N ALA A 84 6.37 20.08 -5.68
CA ALA A 84 6.09 21.53 -5.72
C ALA A 84 6.08 22.18 -4.33
N ARG A 85 5.78 21.41 -3.29
CA ARG A 85 5.81 21.82 -1.88
C ARG A 85 7.18 21.58 -1.20
N GLY A 86 8.16 21.02 -1.90
CA GLY A 86 9.44 20.60 -1.32
C GLY A 86 9.36 19.34 -0.42
N ALA A 87 8.25 18.64 -0.48
CA ALA A 87 7.93 17.49 0.37
C ALA A 87 8.26 16.13 -0.27
N SER A 88 8.79 16.12 -1.50
CA SER A 88 9.33 14.95 -2.17
C SER A 88 10.48 15.33 -3.08
N LEU A 89 11.39 14.39 -3.31
CA LEU A 89 12.46 14.52 -4.30
C LEU A 89 12.08 13.88 -5.65
N GLY A 90 10.83 13.43 -5.78
CA GLY A 90 10.42 12.59 -6.90
C GLY A 90 11.05 11.21 -6.85
N HIS A 91 11.18 10.59 -8.02
CA HIS A 91 11.71 9.25 -8.16
C HIS A 91 13.24 9.29 -8.24
N ILE A 92 13.92 8.76 -7.22
CA ILE A 92 15.39 8.71 -7.15
C ILE A 92 15.89 7.26 -7.23
N PRO A 93 17.16 7.02 -7.60
CA PRO A 93 17.71 5.67 -7.62
C PRO A 93 17.62 4.97 -6.27
N ASP A 94 17.16 3.72 -6.26
CA ASP A 94 17.16 2.89 -5.06
C ASP A 94 18.56 2.39 -4.72
N THR A 95 19.11 2.85 -3.60
CA THR A 95 20.45 2.45 -3.15
C THR A 95 20.45 1.13 -2.41
N THR A 96 19.29 0.57 -2.01
CA THR A 96 19.20 -0.85 -1.60
C THR A 96 19.35 -1.79 -2.78
N THR A 97 19.24 -1.28 -4.00
CA THR A 97 19.27 -2.05 -5.26
C THR A 97 18.08 -3.01 -5.46
N TYR A 98 17.10 -2.95 -4.59
CA TYR A 98 15.92 -3.81 -4.62
C TYR A 98 14.98 -3.48 -5.79
N CYS A 99 14.75 -2.17 -5.99
CA CYS A 99 14.01 -1.61 -7.11
C CYS A 99 14.91 -0.75 -8.00
N SER A 100 14.38 -0.28 -9.13
CA SER A 100 15.06 0.73 -9.95
C SER A 100 15.04 2.09 -9.26
N THR A 101 13.89 2.47 -8.71
CA THR A 101 13.68 3.76 -8.03
C THR A 101 12.89 3.61 -6.75
N VAL A 102 13.10 4.58 -5.86
CA VAL A 102 12.24 4.86 -4.68
C VAL A 102 11.80 6.30 -4.69
N THR A 103 10.72 6.60 -3.99
CA THR A 103 10.15 7.96 -3.93
C THR A 103 10.04 8.40 -2.48
N PRO A 104 11.06 9.10 -1.94
CA PRO A 104 10.99 9.69 -0.62
C PRO A 104 9.95 10.80 -0.56
N PHE A 105 9.21 10.88 0.55
CA PHE A 105 8.18 11.88 0.78
C PHE A 105 8.10 12.27 2.26
N ASP A 106 7.55 13.45 2.52
CA ASP A 106 7.16 13.88 3.86
C ASP A 106 5.74 13.41 4.17
N SER A 107 5.56 12.65 5.26
CA SER A 107 4.27 12.08 5.63
C SER A 107 3.24 13.11 6.08
N GLU A 108 3.67 14.24 6.66
CA GLU A 108 2.75 15.28 7.11
C GLU A 108 2.19 16.07 5.91
N GLU A 109 3.07 16.43 4.96
CA GLU A 109 2.63 17.07 3.72
C GLU A 109 1.76 16.12 2.86
N LEU A 110 2.02 14.81 2.90
CA LEU A 110 1.19 13.81 2.24
C LEU A 110 -0.25 13.80 2.77
N LYS A 111 -0.45 13.92 4.10
CA LYS A 111 -1.79 14.01 4.71
C LYS A 111 -2.55 15.19 4.14
N ILE A 112 -1.92 16.38 4.18
CA ILE A 112 -2.50 17.64 3.68
C ILE A 112 -2.84 17.53 2.19
N GLU A 113 -1.94 16.96 1.39
CA GLU A 113 -2.12 16.91 -0.06
C GLU A 113 -3.25 15.95 -0.47
N LEU A 114 -3.40 14.79 0.19
CA LEU A 114 -4.51 13.88 -0.07
C LEU A 114 -5.87 14.51 0.29
N GLU A 115 -5.94 15.22 1.41
CA GLU A 115 -7.15 15.96 1.82
C GLU A 115 -7.47 17.07 0.81
N THR A 116 -6.45 17.83 0.39
CA THR A 116 -6.57 18.91 -0.59
C THR A 116 -7.09 18.37 -1.93
N MET A 117 -6.47 17.33 -2.47
CA MET A 117 -6.86 16.73 -3.76
C MET A 117 -8.30 16.21 -3.74
N LEU A 118 -8.75 15.62 -2.63
CA LEU A 118 -10.12 15.12 -2.51
C LEU A 118 -11.14 16.26 -2.40
N THR A 119 -10.85 17.27 -1.59
CA THR A 119 -11.75 18.42 -1.40
C THR A 119 -11.80 19.32 -2.66
N GLU A 120 -10.69 19.53 -3.37
CA GLU A 120 -10.67 20.18 -4.68
C GLU A 120 -11.53 19.46 -5.71
N ALA A 121 -11.60 18.13 -5.65
CA ALA A 121 -12.46 17.32 -6.50
C ALA A 121 -13.95 17.33 -6.07
N GLY A 122 -14.29 17.97 -4.95
CA GLY A 122 -15.63 18.05 -4.38
C GLY A 122 -16.05 16.84 -3.53
N GLY A 123 -15.10 16.00 -3.13
CA GLY A 123 -15.36 14.88 -2.21
C GLY A 123 -15.45 15.31 -0.75
N GLU A 124 -16.21 14.56 0.02
CA GLU A 124 -16.41 14.74 1.46
C GLU A 124 -15.55 13.73 2.25
N ILE A 125 -15.04 14.11 3.44
CA ILE A 125 -14.25 13.24 4.32
C ILE A 125 -14.92 13.17 5.70
N LEU A 126 -15.00 11.97 6.25
CA LEU A 126 -15.48 11.72 7.60
C LEU A 126 -14.43 10.95 8.40
N PHE A 127 -13.66 11.68 9.20
CA PHE A 127 -12.62 11.13 10.07
C PHE A 127 -13.15 10.57 11.38
N HIS A 128 -12.28 9.85 12.12
CA HIS A 128 -12.57 9.26 13.42
C HIS A 128 -13.83 8.38 13.41
N THR A 129 -14.00 7.64 12.32
CA THR A 129 -15.23 6.89 12.05
C THR A 129 -14.88 5.48 11.58
N GLN A 130 -15.46 4.49 12.23
CA GLN A 130 -15.22 3.08 11.95
C GLN A 130 -16.45 2.41 11.33
N LEU A 131 -16.23 1.40 10.50
CA LEU A 131 -17.27 0.50 10.03
C LEU A 131 -17.70 -0.42 11.16
N ALA A 132 -18.97 -0.38 11.53
CA ALA A 132 -19.57 -1.23 12.56
C ALA A 132 -20.26 -2.46 11.96
N ALA A 133 -21.17 -2.26 10.99
CA ALA A 133 -21.98 -3.32 10.40
C ALA A 133 -22.37 -3.00 8.95
N THR A 134 -23.03 -3.95 8.29
CA THR A 134 -23.59 -3.82 6.95
C THR A 134 -25.08 -4.20 6.96
N GLU A 135 -25.86 -3.53 6.13
CA GLU A 135 -27.25 -3.88 5.83
C GLU A 135 -27.32 -4.37 4.39
N LEU A 136 -27.81 -5.56 4.19
CA LEU A 136 -28.01 -6.16 2.85
C LEU A 136 -29.50 -6.15 2.50
N ALA A 137 -29.81 -5.87 1.26
CA ALA A 137 -31.13 -6.07 0.66
C ALA A 137 -30.94 -6.84 -0.66
N ASP A 138 -31.55 -8.00 -0.76
CA ASP A 138 -31.37 -8.94 -1.86
C ASP A 138 -29.87 -9.26 -2.08
N HIS A 139 -29.31 -8.81 -3.18
CA HIS A 139 -27.91 -9.06 -3.56
C HIS A 139 -27.05 -7.79 -3.52
N ARG A 140 -27.48 -6.78 -2.75
CA ARG A 140 -26.84 -5.45 -2.70
C ARG A 140 -26.61 -4.99 -1.26
N LEU A 141 -25.60 -4.18 -1.07
CA LEU A 141 -25.46 -3.36 0.14
C LEU A 141 -26.52 -2.25 0.08
N ALA A 142 -27.44 -2.23 1.05
CA ALA A 142 -28.42 -1.18 1.23
C ALA A 142 -27.86 -0.02 2.05
N ALA A 143 -27.03 -0.34 3.05
CA ALA A 143 -26.32 0.61 3.87
C ALA A 143 -25.08 -0.01 4.52
N VAL A 144 -24.18 0.85 5.00
CA VAL A 144 -23.18 0.51 6.00
C VAL A 144 -23.51 1.27 7.27
N VAL A 145 -23.32 0.62 8.42
CA VAL A 145 -23.47 1.26 9.72
C VAL A 145 -22.09 1.65 10.21
N ILE A 146 -21.87 2.94 10.42
CA ILE A 146 -20.64 3.49 10.98
C ILE A 146 -20.79 3.75 12.48
N CYS A 147 -19.65 3.76 13.19
CA CYS A 147 -19.56 4.12 14.61
C CYS A 147 -18.57 5.29 14.76
N ASN A 148 -19.01 6.35 15.44
CA ASN A 148 -18.21 7.50 15.83
C ASN A 148 -18.74 8.14 17.11
N LYS A 149 -18.28 9.34 17.47
CA LYS A 149 -18.72 10.03 18.68
C LYS A 149 -20.22 10.34 18.72
N ALA A 150 -20.90 10.38 17.57
CA ALA A 150 -22.35 10.56 17.49
C ALA A 150 -23.13 9.25 17.68
N GLY A 151 -22.44 8.10 17.82
CA GLY A 151 -23.05 6.78 17.93
C GLY A 151 -23.05 6.02 16.61
N LEU A 152 -24.09 5.20 16.41
CA LEU A 152 -24.24 4.36 15.21
C LEU A 152 -25.12 5.07 14.18
N THR A 153 -24.61 5.24 12.96
CA THR A 153 -25.31 5.93 11.87
C THR A 153 -25.29 5.08 10.61
N PRO A 154 -26.44 4.80 9.95
CA PRO A 154 -26.46 4.18 8.65
C PRO A 154 -26.10 5.20 7.56
N LEU A 155 -25.19 4.81 6.67
CA LEU A 155 -24.83 5.56 5.45
C LEU A 155 -25.25 4.76 4.22
N ARG A 156 -25.86 5.45 3.24
CA ARG A 156 -26.37 4.85 2.02
C ARG A 156 -25.62 5.38 0.81
N ALA A 157 -25.35 4.48 -0.15
CA ALA A 157 -24.75 4.83 -1.42
C ALA A 157 -25.25 3.91 -2.54
N LYS A 158 -25.06 4.34 -3.78
CA LYS A 158 -25.34 3.50 -4.94
C LYS A 158 -24.28 2.41 -5.09
N VAL A 159 -22.99 2.78 -4.91
CA VAL A 159 -21.84 1.89 -4.98
C VAL A 159 -20.95 2.08 -3.74
N PHE A 160 -20.41 0.98 -3.23
CA PHE A 160 -19.53 0.95 -2.08
C PHE A 160 -18.14 0.47 -2.51
N ILE A 161 -17.08 1.07 -1.93
CA ILE A 161 -15.70 0.65 -2.13
C ILE A 161 -15.12 0.22 -0.79
N ASP A 162 -14.72 -1.03 -0.69
CA ASP A 162 -13.89 -1.52 0.43
C ASP A 162 -12.42 -1.18 0.15
N ALA A 163 -11.90 -0.20 0.87
CA ALA A 163 -10.52 0.23 0.87
C ALA A 163 -9.88 0.08 2.27
N THR A 164 -10.47 -0.73 3.14
CA THR A 164 -10.02 -0.94 4.53
C THR A 164 -8.65 -1.62 4.60
N GLY A 165 -8.21 -2.21 3.52
CA GLY A 165 -6.96 -2.95 3.40
C GLY A 165 -7.02 -4.35 3.99
N ASP A 166 -7.98 -4.62 4.87
CA ASP A 166 -8.23 -5.93 5.51
C ASP A 166 -9.52 -6.60 5.00
N ALA A 167 -10.17 -6.02 3.97
CA ALA A 167 -11.47 -6.45 3.44
C ALA A 167 -12.57 -6.48 4.51
N ASP A 168 -12.60 -5.47 5.38
CA ASP A 168 -13.52 -5.46 6.52
C ASP A 168 -14.97 -5.26 6.08
N LEU A 169 -15.23 -4.44 5.07
CA LEU A 169 -16.56 -4.25 4.51
C LEU A 169 -17.03 -5.53 3.81
N ALA A 170 -16.19 -6.09 2.95
CA ALA A 170 -16.49 -7.31 2.21
C ALA A 170 -16.77 -8.49 3.17
N ALA A 171 -15.94 -8.68 4.19
CA ALA A 171 -16.12 -9.72 5.19
C ALA A 171 -17.43 -9.57 5.99
N ARG A 172 -17.78 -8.33 6.41
CA ARG A 172 -19.05 -8.05 7.09
C ARG A 172 -20.27 -8.19 6.17
N ALA A 173 -20.08 -8.02 4.87
CA ALA A 173 -21.10 -8.27 3.86
C ALA A 173 -21.22 -9.76 3.44
N GLY A 174 -20.45 -10.65 4.05
CA GLY A 174 -20.51 -12.09 3.80
C GLY A 174 -19.74 -12.56 2.56
N VAL A 175 -18.86 -11.70 1.98
CA VAL A 175 -17.99 -12.10 0.87
C VAL A 175 -16.99 -13.13 1.34
N ALA A 176 -16.84 -14.23 0.60
CA ALA A 176 -15.82 -15.23 0.86
C ALA A 176 -14.41 -14.64 0.65
N PHE A 177 -13.45 -15.12 1.42
CA PHE A 177 -12.05 -14.70 1.33
C PHE A 177 -11.08 -15.82 1.69
N THR A 178 -9.84 -15.68 1.25
CA THR A 178 -8.69 -16.46 1.74
C THR A 178 -7.88 -15.63 2.71
N TYR A 179 -7.12 -16.26 3.60
CA TYR A 179 -6.25 -15.62 4.57
C TYR A 179 -4.86 -16.23 4.54
N GLY A 180 -3.83 -15.39 4.34
CA GLY A 180 -2.44 -15.83 4.34
C GLY A 180 -2.13 -16.90 3.28
N ARG A 181 -1.06 -17.67 3.51
CA ARG A 181 -0.66 -18.75 2.59
C ARG A 181 -1.45 -20.02 2.81
N THR A 182 -1.73 -20.75 1.74
CA THR A 182 -2.56 -21.97 1.76
C THR A 182 -2.01 -23.08 2.65
N ALA A 183 -0.67 -23.16 2.81
CA ALA A 183 -0.03 -24.26 3.53
C ALA A 183 -0.35 -24.30 5.03
N ASP A 184 -0.51 -23.16 5.69
CA ASP A 184 -0.67 -23.05 7.14
C ASP A 184 -1.54 -21.88 7.61
N GLY A 185 -2.10 -21.10 6.68
CA GLY A 185 -2.92 -19.93 6.99
C GLY A 185 -2.13 -18.75 7.60
N LEU A 186 -0.80 -18.74 7.52
CA LEU A 186 -0.02 -17.64 8.06
C LEU A 186 0.10 -16.49 7.04
N ALA A 187 -0.18 -15.28 7.52
CA ALA A 187 0.04 -14.05 6.75
C ALA A 187 1.48 -13.54 6.90
N GLN A 188 1.90 -12.69 5.98
CA GLN A 188 3.21 -12.04 6.05
C GLN A 188 3.37 -11.24 7.35
N PRO A 189 4.60 -11.17 7.93
CA PRO A 189 4.85 -10.49 9.20
C PRO A 189 4.44 -9.02 9.19
N MET A 190 3.94 -8.53 10.30
CA MET A 190 3.72 -7.12 10.54
C MET A 190 5.02 -6.39 10.88
N THR A 191 5.03 -5.07 10.71
CA THR A 191 6.19 -4.21 11.04
C THR A 191 5.71 -2.93 11.72
N MET A 192 6.36 -2.56 12.83
CA MET A 192 6.28 -1.23 13.41
C MET A 192 7.45 -0.40 12.86
N ASN A 193 7.18 0.66 12.13
CA ASN A 193 8.24 1.56 11.64
C ASN A 193 8.67 2.53 12.74
N LEU A 194 9.95 2.90 12.70
CA LEU A 194 10.59 3.82 13.64
C LEU A 194 11.16 5.00 12.87
N LYS A 195 10.84 6.24 13.28
CA LYS A 195 11.37 7.46 12.67
C LYS A 195 12.43 8.07 13.60
N LEU A 196 13.60 8.33 13.03
CA LEU A 196 14.75 8.90 13.73
C LEU A 196 15.16 10.21 13.08
N ALA A 197 15.60 11.17 13.86
CA ALA A 197 16.25 12.40 13.41
C ALA A 197 17.70 12.46 13.90
N ASN A 198 18.42 13.46 13.42
CA ASN A 198 19.80 13.73 13.79
C ASN A 198 20.76 12.56 13.47
N VAL A 199 20.49 11.87 12.36
CA VAL A 199 21.37 10.83 11.81
C VAL A 199 22.40 11.49 10.90
N ASP A 200 23.68 11.22 11.14
CA ASP A 200 24.76 11.62 10.23
C ASP A 200 24.81 10.68 9.02
N THR A 201 24.02 11.01 8.02
CA THR A 201 23.89 10.20 6.80
C THR A 201 25.17 10.25 5.94
N ALA A 202 26.02 11.27 6.11
CA ALA A 202 27.32 11.33 5.47
C ALA A 202 28.26 10.27 6.06
N ALA A 203 28.31 10.15 7.39
CA ALA A 203 29.07 9.11 8.07
C ALA A 203 28.57 7.70 7.72
N VAL A 204 27.24 7.49 7.59
CA VAL A 204 26.66 6.23 7.14
C VAL A 204 27.13 5.90 5.71
N ARG A 205 27.05 6.87 4.79
CA ARG A 205 27.49 6.72 3.39
C ARG A 205 28.97 6.37 3.29
N ASP A 206 29.80 7.05 4.08
CA ASP A 206 31.24 6.81 4.11
C ASP A 206 31.59 5.43 4.69
N TYR A 207 30.89 5.00 5.74
CA TYR A 207 31.02 3.64 6.27
C TYR A 207 30.62 2.58 5.25
N ALA A 208 29.50 2.73 4.57
CA ALA A 208 29.04 1.78 3.54
C ALA A 208 30.01 1.69 2.36
N ARG A 209 30.70 2.78 2.02
CA ARG A 209 31.75 2.77 0.98
C ARG A 209 33.03 2.05 1.43
N ARG A 210 33.43 2.19 2.70
CA ARG A 210 34.64 1.54 3.25
C ARG A 210 34.41 0.08 3.66
N HIS A 211 33.17 -0.29 3.99
CA HIS A 211 32.77 -1.61 4.44
C HIS A 211 31.56 -2.13 3.66
N PRO A 212 31.68 -2.26 2.32
CA PRO A 212 30.55 -2.66 1.49
C PRO A 212 30.07 -4.09 1.79
N GLU A 213 30.94 -4.94 2.35
CA GLU A 213 30.61 -6.31 2.78
C GLU A 213 29.60 -6.35 3.95
N ASP A 214 29.45 -5.27 4.70
CA ASP A 214 28.50 -5.15 5.82
C ASP A 214 27.11 -4.71 5.37
N PHE A 215 26.88 -4.62 4.06
CA PHE A 215 25.61 -4.21 3.44
C PHE A 215 25.16 -5.21 2.36
N LEU A 216 23.85 -5.22 2.09
CA LEU A 216 23.25 -6.02 1.02
C LEU A 216 23.15 -5.20 -0.28
N TRP A 217 23.65 -5.78 -1.36
CA TRP A 217 23.66 -5.19 -2.70
C TRP A 217 22.98 -6.09 -3.75
N SER A 218 22.09 -6.94 -3.29
CA SER A 218 21.33 -7.83 -4.19
C SER A 218 20.15 -7.09 -4.80
N PRO A 219 19.90 -7.27 -6.09
CA PRO A 219 20.46 -8.26 -7.03
C PRO A 219 21.60 -7.72 -7.90
N VAL A 220 21.79 -6.41 -7.92
CA VAL A 220 22.64 -5.78 -8.94
C VAL A 220 24.12 -5.88 -8.63
N GLY A 221 24.46 -6.37 -7.44
CA GLY A 221 25.85 -6.51 -6.99
C GLY A 221 26.44 -5.24 -6.39
N GLN A 222 27.56 -5.40 -5.70
CA GLN A 222 28.23 -4.36 -4.91
C GLN A 222 28.65 -3.16 -5.74
N ALA A 223 29.25 -3.39 -6.94
CA ALA A 223 29.75 -2.30 -7.78
C ALA A 223 28.63 -1.35 -8.22
N GLU A 224 27.49 -1.88 -8.65
CA GLU A 224 26.32 -1.08 -9.02
C GLU A 224 25.69 -0.42 -7.78
N GLY A 225 25.60 -1.13 -6.67
CA GLY A 225 25.10 -0.58 -5.42
C GLY A 225 25.92 0.64 -4.96
N LEU A 226 27.23 0.55 -4.99
CA LEU A 226 28.13 1.67 -4.65
C LEU A 226 28.00 2.84 -5.63
N ARG A 227 27.79 2.55 -6.93
CA ARG A 227 27.54 3.60 -7.94
C ARG A 227 26.24 4.34 -7.65
N ARG A 228 25.14 3.63 -7.37
CA ARG A 228 23.85 4.24 -6.96
C ARG A 228 23.99 5.01 -5.66
N LEU A 229 24.69 4.47 -4.68
CA LEU A 229 24.98 5.13 -3.42
C LEU A 229 25.69 6.47 -3.62
N ALA A 230 26.64 6.54 -4.58
CA ALA A 230 27.37 7.76 -4.89
C ALA A 230 26.50 8.84 -5.58
N SER A 231 25.53 8.46 -6.39
CA SER A 231 24.69 9.35 -7.18
C SER A 231 23.36 9.74 -6.52
N SER A 232 22.86 8.92 -5.61
CA SER A 232 21.54 9.18 -4.98
C SER A 232 21.63 10.31 -3.95
N PRO A 233 20.68 11.28 -3.96
CA PRO A 233 20.66 12.37 -3.00
C PRO A 233 20.26 11.91 -1.59
N ARG A 234 19.64 10.72 -1.45
CA ARG A 234 19.20 10.15 -0.17
C ARG A 234 19.57 8.68 -0.07
N LEU A 235 19.71 8.20 1.18
CA LEU A 235 20.07 6.82 1.47
C LEU A 235 18.85 5.91 1.54
N SER A 236 19.00 4.73 0.97
CA SER A 236 18.18 3.55 1.21
C SER A 236 19.12 2.38 1.39
N LEU A 237 19.29 1.82 2.58
CA LEU A 237 20.30 0.82 2.86
C LEU A 237 19.75 -0.33 3.70
N ALA A 238 20.24 -1.52 3.39
CA ALA A 238 20.07 -2.74 4.18
C ALA A 238 21.45 -3.23 4.63
N GLY A 239 21.74 -3.23 5.91
CA GLY A 239 23.10 -3.52 6.35
C GLY A 239 23.30 -3.55 7.86
N PHE A 240 24.52 -3.20 8.28
CA PHE A 240 25.07 -3.38 9.62
C PHE A 240 25.03 -4.86 10.04
N LEU A 241 25.31 -5.77 9.10
CA LEU A 241 25.13 -7.21 9.22
C LEU A 241 25.95 -7.80 10.35
N SER A 242 27.23 -7.41 10.44
CA SER A 242 28.18 -7.95 11.41
C SER A 242 27.79 -7.57 12.86
N ALA A 243 27.51 -6.29 13.09
CA ALA A 243 27.14 -5.78 14.41
C ALA A 243 25.75 -6.29 14.83
N TRP A 244 24.80 -6.37 13.87
CA TRP A 244 23.44 -6.89 14.10
C TRP A 244 23.47 -8.37 14.50
N LYS A 245 24.22 -9.20 13.76
CA LYS A 245 24.41 -10.61 14.09
C LYS A 245 24.99 -10.79 15.49
N ALA A 246 26.09 -10.08 15.79
CA ALA A 246 26.71 -10.15 17.11
C ALA A 246 25.78 -9.70 18.26
N ALA A 247 24.92 -8.70 18.04
CA ALA A 247 23.94 -8.26 19.04
C ALA A 247 22.85 -9.32 19.29
N ARG A 248 22.40 -10.00 18.25
CA ARG A 248 21.44 -11.11 18.34
C ARG A 248 22.03 -12.32 19.06
N GLU A 249 23.26 -12.72 18.72
CA GLU A 249 23.96 -13.84 19.35
C GLU A 249 24.16 -13.64 20.86
N ARG A 250 24.32 -12.38 21.29
CA ARG A 250 24.39 -12.03 22.72
C ARG A 250 23.04 -11.88 23.41
N GLY A 251 21.92 -12.06 22.67
CA GLY A 251 20.56 -11.88 23.19
C GLY A 251 20.18 -10.42 23.49
N ALA A 252 20.93 -9.44 22.98
CA ALA A 252 20.60 -8.02 23.14
C ALA A 252 19.44 -7.56 22.25
N ILE A 253 19.14 -8.32 21.20
CA ILE A 253 18.05 -8.08 20.25
C ILE A 253 17.31 -9.40 20.01
N ASP A 254 15.97 -9.36 20.17
CA ASP A 254 15.08 -10.49 19.90
C ASP A 254 14.23 -10.29 18.63
N VAL A 255 14.62 -9.38 17.74
CA VAL A 255 13.94 -9.13 16.46
C VAL A 255 14.29 -10.26 15.47
N PRO A 256 13.31 -11.00 14.95
CA PRO A 256 13.57 -12.10 14.02
C PRO A 256 13.84 -11.56 12.60
N ARG A 257 14.96 -10.90 12.43
CA ARG A 257 15.47 -10.32 11.18
C ARG A 257 17.01 -10.39 11.16
N ASP A 258 17.58 -10.48 9.99
CA ASP A 258 19.01 -10.66 9.76
C ASP A 258 19.79 -9.36 9.49
N GLN A 259 19.06 -8.23 9.34
CA GLN A 259 19.63 -6.95 8.92
C GLN A 259 18.84 -5.76 9.41
N VAL A 260 19.44 -4.58 9.40
CA VAL A 260 18.76 -3.30 9.54
C VAL A 260 18.43 -2.74 8.16
N LEU A 261 17.16 -2.40 7.93
CA LEU A 261 16.70 -1.72 6.73
C LEU A 261 16.21 -0.31 7.12
N PHE A 262 16.72 0.70 6.45
CA PHE A 262 16.32 2.08 6.70
C PHE A 262 16.40 2.94 5.44
N PHE A 263 15.64 4.05 5.45
CA PHE A 263 15.45 4.95 4.34
C PHE A 263 15.50 6.39 4.82
N GLU A 264 16.28 7.24 4.15
CA GLU A 264 16.31 8.66 4.43
C GLU A 264 15.10 9.35 3.78
N THR A 265 14.44 10.24 4.53
CA THR A 265 13.31 11.05 4.05
C THR A 265 13.80 12.23 3.19
N PRO A 266 12.91 13.07 2.60
CA PRO A 266 13.34 14.32 1.96
C PRO A 266 14.11 15.25 2.90
N VAL A 267 13.86 15.17 4.21
CA VAL A 267 14.60 15.94 5.21
C VAL A 267 15.90 15.20 5.55
N SER A 268 17.04 15.85 5.28
CA SER A 268 18.36 15.26 5.54
C SER A 268 18.54 14.91 7.01
N GLY A 269 19.09 13.73 7.28
CA GLY A 269 19.30 13.22 8.65
C GLY A 269 18.05 12.72 9.35
N VAL A 270 16.89 12.71 8.67
CA VAL A 270 15.68 12.05 9.14
C VAL A 270 15.50 10.74 8.38
N VAL A 271 15.45 9.62 9.12
CA VAL A 271 15.36 8.28 8.54
C VAL A 271 14.16 7.50 9.08
N ILE A 272 13.56 6.67 8.23
CA ILE A 272 12.57 5.67 8.59
C ILE A 272 13.27 4.31 8.65
N VAL A 273 13.20 3.65 9.79
CA VAL A 273 13.78 2.31 10.03
C VAL A 273 12.67 1.28 9.93
N ASN A 274 12.74 0.44 8.88
CA ASN A 274 11.78 -0.64 8.58
C ASN A 274 12.43 -1.99 8.93
N THR A 275 12.66 -2.24 10.20
CA THR A 275 13.45 -3.40 10.65
C THR A 275 12.69 -4.31 11.60
N SER A 276 11.72 -3.82 12.38
CA SER A 276 10.94 -4.68 13.26
C SER A 276 10.19 -5.76 12.48
N ARG A 277 9.95 -6.90 13.12
CA ARG A 277 9.27 -8.04 12.48
C ARG A 277 8.44 -8.80 13.49
N ILE A 278 7.13 -8.75 13.33
CA ILE A 278 6.16 -9.41 14.21
C ILE A 278 5.55 -10.57 13.42
N VAL A 279 5.83 -11.80 13.83
CA VAL A 279 5.46 -13.04 13.15
C VAL A 279 4.32 -13.77 13.86
N GLY A 280 3.56 -14.58 13.13
CA GLY A 280 2.60 -15.54 13.68
C GLY A 280 1.37 -14.92 14.35
N LEU A 281 1.04 -13.66 14.08
CA LEU A 281 -0.15 -12.99 14.61
C LEU A 281 -1.12 -12.61 13.49
N ASN A 282 -2.42 -12.78 13.78
CA ASN A 282 -3.51 -12.41 12.88
C ASN A 282 -3.94 -10.96 13.13
N ALA A 283 -3.77 -10.07 12.14
CA ALA A 283 -4.14 -8.67 12.28
C ALA A 283 -5.66 -8.41 12.22
N THR A 284 -6.48 -9.40 11.88
CA THR A 284 -7.95 -9.29 11.94
C THR A 284 -8.53 -9.73 13.28
N ASP A 285 -7.69 -10.24 14.18
CA ASP A 285 -8.03 -10.54 15.58
C ASP A 285 -7.59 -9.34 16.45
N PRO A 286 -8.51 -8.66 17.15
CA PRO A 286 -8.19 -7.44 17.90
C PRO A 286 -7.21 -7.67 19.05
N PHE A 287 -7.21 -8.83 19.68
CA PHE A 287 -6.28 -9.15 20.76
C PHE A 287 -4.88 -9.42 20.24
N GLN A 288 -4.76 -10.13 19.10
CA GLN A 288 -3.49 -10.38 18.45
C GLN A 288 -2.92 -9.09 17.83
N LEU A 289 -3.75 -8.25 17.23
CA LEU A 289 -3.33 -6.93 16.73
C LEU A 289 -2.83 -6.04 17.88
N SER A 290 -3.52 -5.98 19.00
CA SER A 290 -3.08 -5.26 20.21
C SER A 290 -1.74 -5.78 20.73
N ARG A 291 -1.53 -7.10 20.72
CA ARG A 291 -0.25 -7.72 21.07
C ARG A 291 0.85 -7.34 20.08
N ALA A 292 0.54 -7.29 18.77
CA ALA A 292 1.49 -6.89 17.73
C ALA A 292 1.97 -5.45 17.95
N GLU A 293 1.07 -4.53 18.33
CA GLU A 293 1.41 -3.14 18.69
C GLU A 293 2.45 -3.07 19.81
N MET A 294 2.25 -3.83 20.89
CA MET A 294 3.18 -3.85 22.04
C MET A 294 4.53 -4.48 21.67
N ILE A 295 4.53 -5.58 20.93
CA ILE A 295 5.75 -6.22 20.43
C ILE A 295 6.53 -5.26 19.54
N GLY A 296 5.85 -4.63 18.58
CA GLY A 296 6.45 -3.69 17.63
C GLY A 296 7.17 -2.54 18.33
N ARG A 297 6.54 -1.88 19.32
CA ARG A 297 7.16 -0.81 20.10
C ARG A 297 8.38 -1.27 20.89
N ARG A 298 8.33 -2.47 21.48
CA ARG A 298 9.49 -3.05 22.18
C ARG A 298 10.64 -3.30 21.20
N GLN A 299 10.37 -3.91 20.03
CA GLN A 299 11.38 -4.13 19.00
C GLN A 299 11.97 -2.80 18.50
N CYS A 300 11.16 -1.77 18.27
CA CYS A 300 11.65 -0.44 17.90
C CYS A 300 12.58 0.15 18.96
N SER A 301 12.32 -0.08 20.24
CA SER A 301 13.23 0.36 21.32
C SER A 301 14.57 -0.37 21.27
N GLN A 302 14.58 -1.67 21.06
CA GLN A 302 15.82 -2.46 20.91
C GLN A 302 16.62 -2.00 19.70
N ILE A 303 15.96 -1.80 18.56
CA ILE A 303 16.57 -1.31 17.30
C ILE A 303 17.18 0.07 17.51
N PHE A 304 16.48 0.98 18.17
CA PHE A 304 16.98 2.33 18.47
C PHE A 304 18.26 2.31 19.31
N HIS A 305 18.29 1.52 20.40
CA HIS A 305 19.46 1.39 21.24
C HIS A 305 20.63 0.75 20.51
N PHE A 306 20.37 -0.29 19.71
CA PHE A 306 21.38 -0.92 18.86
C PHE A 306 22.01 0.08 17.89
N LEU A 307 21.19 0.83 17.14
CA LEU A 307 21.67 1.79 16.16
C LEU A 307 22.58 2.85 16.81
N ARG A 308 22.17 3.42 17.94
CA ARG A 308 22.98 4.42 18.64
C ARG A 308 24.31 3.90 19.15
N GLN A 309 24.36 2.64 19.55
CA GLN A 309 25.56 2.04 20.18
C GLN A 309 26.52 1.43 19.15
N HIS A 310 25.99 0.93 18.01
CA HIS A 310 26.76 0.07 17.12
C HIS A 310 26.78 0.49 15.65
N ALA A 311 25.87 1.38 15.22
CA ALA A 311 25.78 1.78 13.81
C ALA A 311 26.45 3.14 13.59
N PRO A 312 27.52 3.22 12.76
CA PRO A 312 28.14 4.49 12.38
C PRO A 312 27.10 5.48 11.82
N GLY A 313 27.20 6.73 12.26
CA GLY A 313 26.27 7.80 11.90
C GLY A 313 25.02 7.90 12.79
N PHE A 314 24.74 6.93 13.67
CA PHE A 314 23.56 6.93 14.53
C PHE A 314 23.81 7.33 15.99
N ALA A 315 25.02 7.59 16.40
CA ALA A 315 25.36 7.85 17.81
C ALA A 315 24.57 9.04 18.41
N ALA A 316 24.32 10.08 17.62
CA ALA A 316 23.55 11.26 18.01
C ALA A 316 22.05 11.17 17.64
N ALA A 317 21.60 10.05 17.09
CA ALA A 317 20.22 9.90 16.63
C ALA A 317 19.22 10.09 17.78
N VAL A 318 18.10 10.76 17.46
CA VAL A 318 16.98 11.01 18.36
C VAL A 318 15.74 10.29 17.80
N ARG A 319 15.05 9.56 18.69
CA ARG A 319 13.77 8.95 18.31
C ARG A 319 12.71 10.04 18.22
N MET A 320 12.10 10.19 17.05
CA MET A 320 10.96 11.08 16.83
C MET A 320 9.67 10.39 17.25
N ASP A 321 9.36 9.30 16.58
CA ASP A 321 8.13 8.52 16.83
C ASP A 321 8.31 7.05 16.44
N THR A 322 7.34 6.25 16.82
CA THR A 322 6.99 5.00 16.16
C THR A 322 5.69 5.21 15.40
N ALA A 323 5.45 4.44 14.35
CA ALA A 323 4.19 4.48 13.63
C ALA A 323 2.98 4.44 14.57
N ALA A 324 1.93 5.20 14.27
CA ALA A 324 0.70 5.24 15.07
C ALA A 324 -0.03 3.88 15.09
N LYS A 325 0.16 3.08 14.05
CA LYS A 325 -0.41 1.74 13.87
C LYS A 325 0.65 0.79 13.30
N VAL A 326 0.66 -0.46 13.75
CA VAL A 326 1.53 -1.48 13.17
C VAL A 326 1.21 -1.67 11.68
N GLY A 327 2.24 -1.77 10.85
CA GLY A 327 2.11 -1.99 9.41
C GLY A 327 1.73 -3.44 9.11
N VAL A 328 0.56 -3.62 8.54
CA VAL A 328 0.01 -4.93 8.17
C VAL A 328 0.22 -5.16 6.67
N ARG A 329 1.02 -6.18 6.33
CA ARG A 329 1.33 -6.51 4.93
C ARG A 329 0.23 -7.31 4.27
N GLU A 330 -0.43 -8.18 5.01
CA GLU A 330 -1.39 -9.13 4.48
C GLU A 330 -2.42 -9.54 5.53
N THR A 331 -3.65 -9.76 5.09
CA THR A 331 -4.73 -10.36 5.84
C THR A 331 -5.64 -11.14 4.88
N ARG A 332 -6.89 -10.67 4.70
CA ARG A 332 -7.88 -11.28 3.80
C ARG A 332 -7.62 -10.86 2.35
N HIS A 333 -7.82 -11.78 1.43
CA HIS A 333 -7.97 -11.56 0.01
C HIS A 333 -9.37 -12.04 -0.40
N VAL A 334 -10.19 -11.14 -0.93
CA VAL A 334 -11.57 -11.50 -1.32
C VAL A 334 -11.61 -12.52 -2.42
N ALA A 335 -12.66 -13.34 -2.46
CA ALA A 335 -12.98 -14.19 -3.61
C ALA A 335 -13.67 -13.32 -4.67
N GLY A 336 -12.88 -12.76 -5.58
CA GLY A 336 -13.36 -11.93 -6.69
C GLY A 336 -13.70 -12.75 -7.93
N LEU A 337 -14.17 -12.05 -8.96
CA LEU A 337 -14.51 -12.67 -10.28
C LEU A 337 -13.27 -13.20 -11.01
N TYR A 338 -12.08 -12.75 -10.64
CA TYR A 338 -10.80 -13.28 -11.08
C TYR A 338 -9.81 -13.24 -9.90
N GLN A 339 -9.06 -14.31 -9.69
CA GLN A 339 -8.00 -14.37 -8.69
C GLN A 339 -6.64 -14.24 -9.38
N ILE A 340 -5.91 -13.14 -9.10
CA ILE A 340 -4.55 -12.95 -9.63
C ILE A 340 -3.61 -13.99 -9.01
N THR A 341 -2.81 -14.64 -9.85
CA THR A 341 -1.84 -15.66 -9.47
C THR A 341 -0.39 -15.19 -9.61
N ALA A 342 0.55 -15.93 -9.04
CA ALA A 342 1.98 -15.66 -9.24
C ALA A 342 2.39 -15.82 -10.71
N ASP A 343 1.76 -16.74 -11.43
CA ASP A 343 2.05 -16.96 -12.86
C ASP A 343 1.62 -15.76 -13.69
N ASP A 344 0.48 -15.12 -13.40
CA ASP A 344 0.06 -13.89 -14.08
C ASP A 344 1.11 -12.78 -13.93
N ILE A 345 1.68 -12.65 -12.72
CA ILE A 345 2.74 -11.67 -12.43
C ILE A 345 4.03 -12.02 -13.19
N MET A 346 4.48 -13.29 -13.13
CA MET A 346 5.75 -13.72 -13.68
C MET A 346 5.77 -13.75 -15.20
N THR A 347 4.65 -14.09 -15.83
CA THR A 347 4.50 -14.13 -17.29
C THR A 347 4.09 -12.78 -17.89
N SER A 348 3.76 -11.78 -17.04
CA SER A 348 3.14 -10.52 -17.46
C SER A 348 1.88 -10.79 -18.31
N GLN A 349 1.01 -11.66 -17.78
CA GLN A 349 -0.23 -12.06 -18.45
C GLN A 349 -1.01 -10.83 -18.93
N ALA A 350 -1.39 -10.84 -20.19
CA ALA A 350 -2.23 -9.79 -20.77
C ALA A 350 -3.71 -10.02 -20.44
N PHE A 351 -4.40 -8.93 -20.10
CA PHE A 351 -5.84 -8.94 -19.82
C PHE A 351 -6.54 -7.89 -20.67
N ASP A 352 -7.71 -8.24 -21.19
CA ASP A 352 -8.59 -7.35 -21.95
C ASP A 352 -9.23 -6.26 -21.10
N ASP A 353 -9.30 -6.49 -19.77
CA ASP A 353 -9.82 -5.59 -18.76
C ASP A 353 -8.71 -5.03 -17.82
N ALA A 354 -7.50 -4.88 -18.32
CA ALA A 354 -6.37 -4.37 -17.53
C ALA A 354 -6.56 -2.90 -17.12
N ILE A 355 -6.51 -2.63 -15.81
CA ILE A 355 -6.76 -1.31 -15.20
C ILE A 355 -5.51 -0.65 -14.60
N ALA A 356 -4.45 -1.40 -14.40
CA ALA A 356 -3.20 -0.90 -13.83
C ALA A 356 -2.03 -1.77 -14.29
N LEU A 357 -0.83 -1.20 -14.22
CA LEU A 357 0.44 -1.89 -14.44
C LEU A 357 1.26 -1.94 -13.16
N GLY A 358 2.08 -2.98 -13.02
CA GLY A 358 3.04 -3.10 -11.94
C GLY A 358 4.40 -3.59 -12.42
N GLY A 359 5.44 -3.20 -11.70
CA GLY A 359 6.84 -3.57 -11.97
C GLY A 359 7.62 -4.00 -10.72
N TYR A 360 6.93 -4.15 -9.59
CA TYR A 360 7.54 -4.56 -8.31
C TYR A 360 7.65 -6.09 -8.26
N PRO A 361 8.76 -6.67 -7.77
CA PRO A 361 8.93 -8.12 -7.69
C PRO A 361 7.95 -8.77 -6.72
N ILE A 362 7.81 -10.09 -6.79
CA ILE A 362 7.10 -10.86 -5.76
C ILE A 362 7.99 -10.88 -4.51
N ASP A 363 7.60 -10.13 -3.48
CA ASP A 363 8.34 -9.89 -2.25
C ASP A 363 7.62 -10.51 -1.04
N ILE A 364 7.93 -11.77 -0.77
CA ILE A 364 7.32 -12.51 0.33
C ILE A 364 8.21 -12.45 1.56
N HIS A 365 7.76 -11.71 2.57
CA HIS A 365 8.33 -11.82 3.90
C HIS A 365 7.85 -13.13 4.51
N ALA A 366 8.77 -14.10 4.70
CA ALA A 366 8.41 -15.43 5.18
C ALA A 366 7.66 -15.35 6.52
N PRO A 367 6.46 -15.92 6.64
CA PRO A 367 5.62 -15.82 7.84
C PRO A 367 6.23 -16.46 9.09
N SER A 368 7.10 -17.45 8.91
CA SER A 368 7.66 -18.28 9.97
C SER A 368 9.18 -18.19 10.13
N SER A 369 9.87 -17.33 9.33
CA SER A 369 11.33 -17.20 9.39
C SER A 369 11.80 -15.76 9.31
N GLU A 370 13.10 -15.55 9.44
CA GLU A 370 13.76 -14.24 9.38
C GLU A 370 13.92 -13.72 7.95
N THR A 371 13.73 -14.59 6.96
CA THR A 371 14.10 -14.34 5.57
C THR A 371 12.97 -13.66 4.78
N THR A 372 13.36 -13.02 3.70
CA THR A 372 12.47 -12.53 2.65
C THR A 372 12.79 -13.30 1.38
N ALA A 373 11.78 -13.96 0.80
CA ALA A 373 11.90 -14.62 -0.49
C ALA A 373 11.46 -13.66 -1.58
N THR A 374 12.37 -13.32 -2.48
CA THR A 374 12.09 -12.42 -3.59
C THR A 374 12.17 -13.18 -4.90
N THR A 375 11.06 -13.23 -5.65
CA THR A 375 11.07 -13.70 -7.05
C THR A 375 11.09 -12.50 -7.97
N ARG A 376 12.15 -12.38 -8.75
CA ARG A 376 12.41 -11.21 -9.59
C ARG A 376 11.70 -11.31 -10.92
N LEU A 377 11.28 -10.16 -11.39
CA LEU A 377 10.72 -10.01 -12.73
C LEU A 377 11.85 -9.88 -13.77
N GLN A 378 11.54 -10.19 -15.01
CA GLN A 378 12.38 -9.81 -16.14
C GLN A 378 12.54 -8.27 -16.20
N PRO A 379 13.65 -7.73 -16.73
CA PRO A 379 13.90 -6.29 -16.71
C PRO A 379 12.77 -5.44 -17.30
N SER A 380 12.21 -5.85 -18.43
CA SER A 380 11.11 -5.14 -19.11
C SER A 380 9.71 -5.55 -18.65
N ALA A 381 9.60 -6.44 -17.66
CA ALA A 381 8.31 -6.95 -17.22
C ALA A 381 7.44 -5.83 -16.64
N ARG A 382 6.17 -5.85 -17.02
CA ARG A 382 5.10 -5.00 -16.51
C ARG A 382 3.83 -5.84 -16.46
N TYR A 383 3.57 -6.42 -15.31
CA TYR A 383 2.36 -7.22 -15.14
C TYR A 383 1.12 -6.31 -15.05
N GLN A 384 -0.01 -6.90 -15.36
CA GLN A 384 -1.28 -6.22 -15.44
C GLN A 384 -2.20 -6.63 -14.28
N ILE A 385 -3.03 -5.70 -13.83
CA ILE A 385 -4.10 -5.94 -12.86
C ILE A 385 -5.43 -5.91 -13.59
N PRO A 386 -6.19 -7.02 -13.65
CA PRO A 386 -7.49 -7.04 -14.30
C PRO A 386 -8.58 -6.44 -13.41
N LEU A 387 -9.54 -5.73 -14.00
CA LEU A 387 -10.66 -5.12 -13.29
C LEU A 387 -11.50 -6.15 -12.51
N ARG A 388 -11.66 -7.35 -13.05
CA ARG A 388 -12.40 -8.46 -12.43
C ARG A 388 -11.85 -8.88 -11.07
N SER A 389 -10.59 -8.57 -10.75
CA SER A 389 -10.02 -8.85 -9.44
C SER A 389 -10.50 -7.91 -8.33
N LEU A 390 -11.14 -6.78 -8.70
CA LEU A 390 -11.73 -5.81 -7.77
C LEU A 390 -13.21 -6.11 -7.50
N MET A 391 -13.82 -6.98 -8.28
CA MET A 391 -15.26 -7.27 -8.27
C MET A 391 -15.54 -8.57 -7.52
N VAL A 392 -16.63 -8.59 -6.79
CA VAL A 392 -17.15 -9.79 -6.11
C VAL A 392 -18.49 -10.17 -6.73
N GLU A 393 -18.88 -11.45 -6.63
CA GLU A 393 -20.17 -11.89 -7.16
C GLU A 393 -21.34 -11.23 -6.40
N ARG A 394 -21.24 -11.16 -5.09
CA ARG A 394 -22.24 -10.53 -4.21
C ARG A 394 -21.53 -9.91 -2.99
N PRO A 395 -21.94 -8.72 -2.55
CA PRO A 395 -22.98 -7.82 -3.10
C PRO A 395 -22.56 -7.19 -4.44
N GLU A 396 -23.49 -7.07 -5.38
CA GLU A 396 -23.23 -6.62 -6.76
C GLU A 396 -22.77 -5.15 -6.88
N ASN A 397 -22.99 -4.34 -5.85
CA ASN A 397 -22.59 -2.92 -5.79
C ASN A 397 -21.38 -2.67 -4.91
N LEU A 398 -20.57 -3.70 -4.69
CA LEU A 398 -19.31 -3.61 -3.92
C LEU A 398 -18.11 -3.77 -4.85
N LEU A 399 -17.14 -2.86 -4.70
CA LEU A 399 -15.79 -2.99 -5.22
C LEU A 399 -14.80 -3.09 -4.07
N VAL A 400 -13.71 -3.82 -4.26
CA VAL A 400 -12.61 -3.93 -3.32
C VAL A 400 -11.35 -3.37 -3.95
N VAL A 401 -10.59 -2.54 -3.24
CA VAL A 401 -9.36 -1.92 -3.76
C VAL A 401 -8.19 -2.08 -2.78
N GLY A 402 -6.97 -1.94 -3.31
CA GLY A 402 -5.75 -2.02 -2.51
C GLY A 402 -5.23 -3.45 -2.34
N ARG A 403 -4.65 -3.77 -1.18
CA ARG A 403 -3.94 -5.04 -0.96
C ARG A 403 -4.85 -6.26 -0.79
N CYS A 404 -6.14 -6.06 -0.50
CA CYS A 404 -7.11 -7.13 -0.21
C CYS A 404 -7.95 -7.56 -1.42
N ILE A 405 -7.63 -7.08 -2.63
CA ILE A 405 -8.26 -7.56 -3.86
C ILE A 405 -8.05 -9.06 -4.05
N SER A 406 -8.76 -9.65 -4.98
CA SER A 406 -8.72 -11.10 -5.23
C SER A 406 -7.37 -11.53 -5.81
N ALA A 407 -6.59 -12.21 -5.00
CA ALA A 407 -5.26 -12.69 -5.36
C ALA A 407 -4.81 -13.85 -4.49
N THR A 408 -3.81 -14.59 -4.95
CA THR A 408 -3.06 -15.52 -4.11
C THR A 408 -2.09 -14.77 -3.20
N HIS A 409 -1.70 -15.37 -2.08
CA HIS A 409 -0.66 -14.87 -1.16
C HIS A 409 0.61 -14.38 -1.90
N GLN A 410 1.04 -15.13 -2.91
CA GLN A 410 2.23 -14.82 -3.69
C GLN A 410 2.04 -13.61 -4.61
N ALA A 411 0.91 -13.56 -5.35
CA ALA A 411 0.63 -12.45 -6.24
C ALA A 411 0.45 -11.13 -5.47
N ALA A 412 -0.26 -11.16 -4.34
CA ALA A 412 -0.48 -10.01 -3.49
C ALA A 412 0.84 -9.37 -3.02
N ALA A 413 1.89 -10.17 -2.81
CA ALA A 413 3.20 -9.68 -2.43
C ALA A 413 3.84 -8.75 -3.48
N ALA A 414 3.41 -8.81 -4.75
CA ALA A 414 3.93 -7.95 -5.82
C ALA A 414 3.18 -6.61 -5.90
N PHE A 415 1.85 -6.58 -5.79
CA PHE A 415 1.08 -5.37 -6.06
C PHE A 415 0.58 -4.61 -4.80
N ARG A 416 0.82 -5.13 -3.58
CA ARG A 416 0.45 -4.45 -2.34
C ARG A 416 1.21 -3.16 -2.06
N VAL A 417 2.27 -2.88 -2.81
CA VAL A 417 3.07 -1.66 -2.65
C VAL A 417 2.30 -0.41 -3.06
N SER A 418 2.57 0.69 -2.37
CA SER A 418 1.72 1.89 -2.40
C SER A 418 1.45 2.44 -3.81
N PRO A 419 2.41 2.55 -4.75
CA PRO A 419 2.12 3.10 -6.07
C PRO A 419 1.11 2.26 -6.86
N ILE A 420 1.27 0.94 -6.86
CA ILE A 420 0.37 0.03 -7.58
C ILE A 420 -0.99 -0.01 -6.88
N ALA A 421 -1.01 -0.04 -5.54
CA ALA A 421 -2.23 0.01 -4.76
C ALA A 421 -3.03 1.32 -5.00
N MET A 422 -2.34 2.46 -5.21
CA MET A 422 -2.98 3.73 -5.62
C MET A 422 -3.58 3.65 -7.03
N ALA A 423 -2.88 3.04 -7.99
CA ALA A 423 -3.40 2.85 -9.35
C ALA A 423 -4.66 1.94 -9.35
N ILE A 424 -4.66 0.88 -8.54
CA ILE A 424 -5.85 0.04 -8.30
C ILE A 424 -6.99 0.87 -7.71
N GLY A 425 -6.68 1.76 -6.75
CA GLY A 425 -7.64 2.69 -6.17
C GLY A 425 -8.25 3.62 -7.22
N GLN A 426 -7.42 4.22 -8.08
CA GLN A 426 -7.89 5.08 -9.17
C GLN A 426 -8.90 4.36 -10.06
N ALA A 427 -8.60 3.13 -10.44
CA ALA A 427 -9.49 2.33 -11.29
C ALA A 427 -10.79 1.97 -10.57
N GLY A 428 -10.74 1.57 -9.30
CA GLY A 428 -11.93 1.30 -8.51
C GLY A 428 -12.84 2.53 -8.37
N GLY A 429 -12.25 3.72 -8.15
CA GLY A 429 -12.98 4.98 -8.05
C GLY A 429 -13.69 5.36 -9.35
N VAL A 430 -12.97 5.30 -10.48
CA VAL A 430 -13.55 5.54 -11.81
C VAL A 430 -14.71 4.56 -12.10
N THR A 431 -14.50 3.26 -11.84
CA THR A 431 -15.52 2.23 -12.07
C THR A 431 -16.76 2.47 -11.22
N ALA A 432 -16.58 2.81 -9.94
CA ALA A 432 -17.71 3.09 -9.05
C ALA A 432 -18.53 4.30 -9.50
N ALA A 433 -17.86 5.37 -9.93
CA ALA A 433 -18.53 6.58 -10.41
C ALA A 433 -19.31 6.32 -11.71
N GLU A 434 -18.70 5.65 -12.68
CA GLU A 434 -19.38 5.27 -13.93
C GLU A 434 -20.59 4.36 -13.68
N ALA A 435 -20.47 3.41 -12.74
CA ALA A 435 -21.58 2.54 -12.35
C ALA A 435 -22.72 3.35 -11.70
N ALA A 436 -22.41 4.23 -10.76
CA ALA A 436 -23.39 5.05 -10.06
C ALA A 436 -24.13 6.02 -10.98
N GLN A 437 -23.43 6.63 -11.96
CA GLN A 437 -24.02 7.56 -12.94
C GLN A 437 -24.92 6.85 -13.94
N ARG A 438 -24.55 5.64 -14.35
CA ARG A 438 -25.34 4.82 -15.28
C ARG A 438 -26.51 4.09 -14.60
N GLY A 439 -26.52 4.03 -13.27
CA GLY A 439 -27.51 3.27 -12.52
C GLY A 439 -27.39 1.75 -12.70
N VAL A 440 -26.17 1.24 -12.94
CA VAL A 440 -25.87 -0.17 -13.16
C VAL A 440 -24.89 -0.70 -12.09
N ASN A 441 -24.69 -2.02 -12.03
CA ASN A 441 -23.67 -2.59 -11.17
C ASN A 441 -22.26 -2.40 -11.78
N PRO A 442 -21.19 -2.31 -10.99
CA PRO A 442 -19.82 -2.17 -11.48
C PRO A 442 -19.43 -3.15 -12.60
N ALA A 443 -19.85 -4.41 -12.50
CA ALA A 443 -19.56 -5.44 -13.51
C ALA A 443 -20.28 -5.21 -14.86
N GLN A 444 -21.28 -4.34 -14.90
CA GLN A 444 -22.06 -4.01 -16.11
C GLN A 444 -21.56 -2.75 -16.82
N VAL A 445 -20.58 -2.04 -16.22
CA VAL A 445 -19.98 -0.86 -16.87
C VAL A 445 -19.13 -1.33 -18.05
N PRO A 446 -19.34 -0.79 -19.26
CA PRO A 446 -18.46 -1.12 -20.39
C PRO A 446 -17.00 -0.75 -20.09
N PHE A 447 -16.08 -1.70 -20.24
CA PHE A 447 -14.66 -1.47 -19.94
C PHE A 447 -14.08 -0.30 -20.75
N ALA A 448 -14.52 -0.10 -21.99
CA ALA A 448 -14.09 1.03 -22.82
C ALA A 448 -14.34 2.39 -22.16
N ALA A 449 -15.47 2.55 -21.45
CA ALA A 449 -15.77 3.79 -20.73
C ALA A 449 -14.84 3.97 -19.52
N ILE A 450 -14.59 2.90 -18.78
CA ILE A 450 -13.65 2.92 -17.64
C ILE A 450 -12.24 3.28 -18.14
N ARG A 451 -11.77 2.62 -19.18
CA ARG A 451 -10.47 2.85 -19.80
C ARG A 451 -10.30 4.29 -20.27
N GLU A 452 -11.31 4.83 -20.95
CA GLU A 452 -11.31 6.23 -21.41
C GLU A 452 -11.12 7.19 -20.24
N ARG A 453 -11.90 7.04 -19.17
CA ARG A 453 -11.77 7.87 -17.96
C ARG A 453 -10.41 7.74 -17.28
N LEU A 454 -9.87 6.54 -17.19
CA LEU A 454 -8.55 6.31 -16.63
C LEU A 454 -7.47 7.04 -17.43
N LEU A 455 -7.53 6.98 -18.77
CA LEU A 455 -6.61 7.70 -19.65
C LEU A 455 -6.77 9.21 -19.52
N GLN A 456 -8.00 9.74 -19.45
CA GLN A 456 -8.28 11.15 -19.19
C GLN A 456 -7.69 11.64 -17.84
N GLN A 457 -7.65 10.77 -16.84
CA GLN A 457 -7.01 11.03 -15.54
C GLN A 457 -5.51 10.66 -15.51
N GLY A 458 -4.88 10.47 -16.68
CA GLY A 458 -3.45 10.26 -16.85
C GLY A 458 -2.93 8.88 -16.47
N ALA A 459 -3.78 7.88 -16.22
CA ALA A 459 -3.34 6.53 -15.87
C ALA A 459 -2.53 5.88 -17.00
N GLN A 460 -1.49 5.12 -16.65
CA GLN A 460 -0.75 4.30 -17.59
C GLN A 460 -1.43 2.94 -17.73
N LEU A 461 -1.88 2.62 -18.93
CA LEU A 461 -2.54 1.36 -19.25
C LEU A 461 -1.81 0.65 -20.41
N PRO A 462 -1.91 -0.69 -20.51
CA PRO A 462 -1.35 -1.38 -21.66
C PRO A 462 -2.05 -0.93 -22.96
N SER A 463 -1.33 -0.99 -24.08
CA SER A 463 -1.94 -0.83 -25.40
C SER A 463 -2.97 -1.95 -25.60
N LEU A 464 -4.12 -1.64 -26.13
CA LEU A 464 -5.01 -2.69 -26.63
C LEU A 464 -4.33 -3.23 -27.90
N GLU A 465 -3.82 -4.45 -27.85
CA GLU A 465 -3.48 -5.14 -29.08
C GLU A 465 -4.78 -5.31 -29.85
N THR A 466 -4.88 -4.63 -30.99
CA THR A 466 -5.90 -5.00 -31.97
C THR A 466 -5.56 -6.45 -32.36
N SER A 467 -6.36 -7.39 -31.87
CA SER A 467 -6.31 -8.76 -32.37
C SER A 467 -6.49 -8.70 -33.88
N ALA A 468 -5.41 -8.76 -34.63
CA ALA A 468 -5.51 -8.99 -36.07
C ALA A 468 -6.26 -10.32 -36.21
N PRO A 469 -7.30 -10.39 -37.03
CA PRO A 469 -7.97 -11.66 -37.29
C PRO A 469 -6.92 -12.63 -37.79
N ALA A 470 -6.85 -13.82 -37.17
CA ALA A 470 -5.97 -14.88 -37.61
C ALA A 470 -6.28 -15.09 -39.13
N SER A 471 -5.30 -14.78 -39.97
CA SER A 471 -5.41 -15.07 -41.39
C SER A 471 -5.49 -16.58 -41.51
N THR A 472 -6.69 -17.06 -41.80
CA THR A 472 -6.89 -18.43 -42.29
C THR A 472 -6.15 -18.54 -43.61
N ALA A 473 -5.01 -19.20 -43.57
CA ALA A 473 -4.32 -19.76 -44.73
C ALA A 473 -4.46 -21.27 -44.71
#